data_899d43c9940626890d4444b802160f32
#
_entry.id   899d43c9940626890d4444b802160f32
#
_cell.length_a   1.000
_cell.length_b   1.000
_cell.length_c   1.000
_cell.angle_alpha   90.00
_cell.angle_beta   90.00
_cell.angle_gamma   90.00
#
_symmetry.space_group_name_H-M   'P 1'
#
loop_
_entity.id
_entity.type
_entity.pdbx_description
1 polymer ?
#
loop_
_entity_poly.entity_id
_entity_poly.type
_entity_poly.pdbx_seq_one_letter_code
_entity_poly.pdbx_strand_id
1 'polypeptide(L)'
;MKKVYVLAAALAVALLVVSLSTSIIAALTPTPTFDEVRMSTLGSESTLLARDGEPLQRLRVDMTRRQLEWTALHAISPSLVRAVVAAEDHRFWWHFGFDPASGASAVMDQFGNGRGRGASTITMQLAGLITEGDRFGRRSVDEKLAQFRYAIALEHRWSKQQIIEAYLNLVPLRGELVGIRAASLGMFGHAPDALDEAEGAV
;
A
#
# COMPACT_ATOMS: atom_id res chain seq x y z
N MET A 1 -14.17 42.59 -4.58
CA MET A 1 -15.19 41.49 -4.73
C MET A 1 -15.03 40.73 -6.05
N LYS A 2 -15.02 41.35 -7.25
CA LYS A 2 -14.90 40.64 -8.55
C LYS A 2 -13.68 39.69 -8.65
N LYS A 3 -12.49 40.07 -8.16
CA LYS A 3 -11.26 39.23 -8.19
C LYS A 3 -11.43 37.96 -7.34
N VAL A 4 -12.13 38.01 -6.21
CA VAL A 4 -12.39 36.83 -5.35
C VAL A 4 -13.32 35.84 -6.05
N TYR A 5 -14.38 36.31 -6.71
CA TYR A 5 -15.27 35.43 -7.48
C TYR A 5 -14.57 34.80 -8.68
N VAL A 6 -13.69 35.51 -9.38
CA VAL A 6 -12.90 34.96 -10.49
C VAL A 6 -11.96 33.88 -9.98
N LEU A 7 -11.27 34.10 -8.85
CA LEU A 7 -10.37 33.11 -8.25
C LEU A 7 -11.14 31.86 -7.78
N ALA A 8 -12.30 32.05 -7.13
CA ALA A 8 -13.16 30.96 -6.68
C ALA A 8 -13.69 30.14 -7.88
N ALA A 9 -14.11 30.80 -8.95
CA ALA A 9 -14.56 30.13 -10.16
C ALA A 9 -13.43 29.34 -10.83
N ALA A 10 -12.23 29.92 -10.95
CA ALA A 10 -11.07 29.25 -11.50
C ALA A 10 -10.68 28.00 -10.67
N LEU A 11 -10.71 28.09 -9.34
CA LEU A 11 -10.47 26.95 -8.44
C LEU A 11 -11.53 25.87 -8.61
N ALA A 12 -12.81 26.23 -8.69
CA ALA A 12 -13.90 25.29 -8.90
C ALA A 12 -13.76 24.54 -10.25
N VAL A 13 -13.40 25.25 -11.32
CA VAL A 13 -13.14 24.63 -12.63
C VAL A 13 -11.94 23.69 -12.55
N ALA A 14 -10.85 24.09 -11.90
CA ALA A 14 -9.67 23.22 -11.74
C ALA A 14 -10.00 21.94 -10.96
N LEU A 15 -10.75 22.05 -9.87
CA LEU A 15 -11.22 20.88 -9.09
C LEU A 15 -12.14 19.98 -9.92
N LEU A 16 -13.03 20.54 -10.71
CA LEU A 16 -13.89 19.78 -11.61
C LEU A 16 -13.08 19.00 -12.67
N VAL A 17 -12.09 19.65 -13.28
CA VAL A 17 -11.19 19.02 -14.27
C VAL A 17 -10.41 17.88 -13.65
N VAL A 18 -9.85 18.08 -12.45
CA VAL A 18 -9.12 17.03 -11.72
C VAL A 18 -10.06 15.85 -11.38
N SER A 19 -11.25 16.13 -10.84
CA SER A 19 -12.24 15.11 -10.50
C SER A 19 -12.68 14.31 -11.74
N LEU A 20 -12.96 14.97 -12.85
CA LEU A 20 -13.35 14.30 -14.09
C LEU A 20 -12.20 13.45 -14.66
N SER A 21 -10.98 13.98 -14.65
CA SER A 21 -9.80 13.26 -15.14
C SER A 21 -9.52 12.01 -14.32
N THR A 22 -9.57 12.09 -12.99
CA THR A 22 -9.36 10.93 -12.11
C THR A 22 -10.47 9.89 -12.26
N SER A 23 -11.73 10.32 -12.46
CA SER A 23 -12.86 9.42 -12.71
C SER A 23 -12.72 8.69 -14.05
N ILE A 24 -12.27 9.36 -15.10
CA ILE A 24 -12.00 8.75 -16.40
C ILE A 24 -10.85 7.73 -16.28
N ILE A 25 -9.75 8.08 -15.61
CA ILE A 25 -8.63 7.17 -15.36
C ILE A 25 -9.13 5.92 -14.62
N ALA A 26 -9.92 6.09 -13.56
CA ALA A 26 -10.46 5.00 -12.78
C ALA A 26 -11.40 4.10 -13.61
N ALA A 27 -12.22 4.68 -14.49
CA ALA A 27 -13.11 3.93 -15.35
C ALA A 27 -12.35 3.10 -16.41
N LEU A 28 -11.26 3.63 -16.94
CA LEU A 28 -10.44 2.98 -17.96
C LEU A 28 -9.39 2.02 -17.40
N THR A 29 -9.18 2.00 -16.08
CA THR A 29 -8.17 1.14 -15.44
C THR A 29 -8.87 0.05 -14.63
N PRO A 30 -8.98 -1.17 -15.16
CA PRO A 30 -9.57 -2.28 -14.41
C PRO A 30 -8.69 -2.63 -13.22
N THR A 31 -9.30 -2.74 -12.04
CA THR A 31 -8.63 -3.17 -10.80
C THR A 31 -9.49 -4.23 -10.13
N PRO A 32 -8.88 -5.23 -9.48
CA PRO A 32 -9.63 -6.20 -8.69
C PRO A 32 -10.35 -5.51 -7.53
N THR A 33 -11.35 -6.17 -6.99
CA THR A 33 -11.95 -5.78 -5.71
C THR A 33 -10.99 -6.13 -4.56
N PHE A 34 -11.19 -5.50 -3.41
CA PHE A 34 -10.43 -5.81 -2.21
C PHE A 34 -10.54 -7.29 -1.82
N ASP A 35 -11.76 -7.84 -1.89
CA ASP A 35 -12.00 -9.24 -1.53
C ASP A 35 -11.35 -10.22 -2.51
N GLU A 36 -11.30 -9.90 -3.81
CA GLU A 36 -10.56 -10.71 -4.80
C GLU A 36 -9.07 -10.76 -4.45
N VAL A 37 -8.44 -9.62 -4.14
CA VAL A 37 -7.03 -9.58 -3.73
C VAL A 37 -6.81 -10.36 -2.45
N ARG A 38 -7.66 -10.16 -1.44
CA ARG A 38 -7.58 -10.86 -0.17
C ARG A 38 -7.70 -12.38 -0.34
N MET A 39 -8.67 -12.85 -1.14
CA MET A 39 -8.89 -14.28 -1.37
C MET A 39 -7.82 -14.93 -2.25
N SER A 40 -7.22 -14.17 -3.17
CA SER A 40 -6.15 -14.67 -4.02
C SER A 40 -4.80 -14.72 -3.33
N THR A 41 -4.66 -14.04 -2.19
CA THR A 41 -3.42 -14.04 -1.41
C THR A 41 -3.30 -15.35 -0.63
N LEU A 42 -2.49 -16.27 -1.18
CA LEU A 42 -2.22 -17.57 -0.57
C LEU A 42 -1.01 -17.49 0.36
N GLY A 43 -1.14 -18.07 1.54
CA GLY A 43 0.00 -18.25 2.44
C GLY A 43 1.04 -19.22 1.84
N SER A 44 2.30 -19.05 2.22
CA SER A 44 3.41 -19.93 1.84
C SER A 44 3.47 -21.20 2.67
N GLU A 45 2.55 -21.38 3.62
CA GLU A 45 2.46 -22.52 4.53
C GLU A 45 1.11 -23.23 4.36
N SER A 46 1.14 -24.55 4.36
CA SER A 46 -0.06 -25.40 4.44
C SER A 46 -0.09 -26.10 5.79
N THR A 47 -1.26 -26.11 6.42
CA THR A 47 -1.44 -26.80 7.69
C THR A 47 -2.13 -28.13 7.46
N LEU A 48 -1.49 -29.20 7.87
CA LEU A 48 -2.11 -30.52 7.94
C LEU A 48 -2.95 -30.60 9.23
N LEU A 49 -4.23 -30.88 9.08
CA LEU A 49 -5.16 -31.00 10.21
C LEU A 49 -5.47 -32.48 10.50
N ALA A 50 -5.67 -32.81 11.76
CA ALA A 50 -6.24 -34.05 12.18
C ALA A 50 -7.76 -34.12 11.86
N ARG A 51 -8.38 -35.29 12.07
CA ARG A 51 -9.81 -35.47 11.79
C ARG A 51 -10.72 -34.54 12.61
N ASP A 52 -10.28 -34.15 13.80
CA ASP A 52 -10.96 -33.23 14.73
C ASP A 52 -10.67 -31.77 14.50
N GLY A 53 -9.83 -31.46 13.47
CA GLY A 53 -9.44 -30.10 13.11
C GLY A 53 -8.18 -29.57 13.82
N GLU A 54 -7.59 -30.36 14.72
CA GLU A 54 -6.33 -29.96 15.38
C GLU A 54 -5.16 -29.94 14.40
N PRO A 55 -4.29 -28.89 14.44
CA PRO A 55 -3.14 -28.79 13.56
C PRO A 55 -2.07 -29.83 13.93
N LEU A 56 -1.82 -30.77 13.02
CA LEU A 56 -0.78 -31.79 13.19
C LEU A 56 0.60 -31.28 12.78
N GLN A 57 0.67 -30.55 11.67
CA GLN A 57 1.92 -30.06 11.12
C GLN A 57 1.69 -28.86 10.22
N ARG A 58 2.65 -27.92 10.23
CA ARG A 58 2.75 -26.86 9.23
C ARG A 58 3.89 -27.17 8.28
N LEU A 59 3.59 -27.15 6.98
CA LEU A 59 4.54 -27.41 5.92
C LEU A 59 4.68 -26.13 5.08
N ARG A 60 5.91 -25.69 4.91
CA ARG A 60 6.20 -24.62 3.99
C ARG A 60 6.13 -25.15 2.55
N VAL A 61 5.28 -24.55 1.72
CA VAL A 61 5.02 -24.97 0.33
C VAL A 61 5.68 -24.01 -0.68
N ASP A 62 5.97 -22.77 -0.28
CA ASP A 62 6.77 -21.84 -1.06
C ASP A 62 8.05 -21.49 -0.28
N MET A 63 9.21 -21.86 -0.84
CA MET A 63 10.52 -21.64 -0.23
C MET A 63 11.13 -20.28 -0.61
N THR A 64 10.55 -19.56 -1.56
CA THR A 64 11.08 -18.28 -2.04
C THR A 64 10.61 -17.10 -1.20
N ARG A 65 9.45 -17.22 -0.57
CA ARG A 65 8.86 -16.21 0.31
C ARG A 65 8.20 -16.86 1.53
N ARG A 66 8.10 -16.11 2.59
CA ARG A 66 7.33 -16.47 3.77
C ARG A 66 6.19 -15.49 3.96
N GLN A 67 5.02 -15.91 3.53
CA GLN A 67 3.76 -15.17 3.67
C GLN A 67 2.79 -16.03 4.47
N LEU A 68 2.20 -15.45 5.51
CA LEU A 68 1.22 -16.12 6.36
C LEU A 68 -0.20 -15.65 6.01
N GLU A 69 -1.18 -16.12 6.79
CA GLU A 69 -2.58 -15.77 6.59
C GLU A 69 -2.80 -14.26 6.65
N TRP A 70 -3.77 -13.79 5.88
CA TRP A 70 -4.17 -12.40 5.85
C TRP A 70 -4.57 -11.89 7.25
N THR A 71 -4.08 -10.75 7.63
CA THR A 71 -4.39 -10.09 8.89
C THR A 71 -5.28 -8.88 8.65
N ALA A 72 -6.50 -8.91 9.18
CA ALA A 72 -7.41 -7.78 9.08
C ALA A 72 -6.87 -6.56 9.86
N LEU A 73 -7.18 -5.36 9.40
CA LEU A 73 -6.62 -4.12 9.96
C LEU A 73 -6.87 -3.96 11.47
N HIS A 74 -8.01 -4.41 11.97
CA HIS A 74 -8.32 -4.35 13.40
C HIS A 74 -7.48 -5.31 14.26
N ALA A 75 -6.80 -6.27 13.65
CA ALA A 75 -5.85 -7.20 14.28
C ALA A 75 -4.39 -6.79 14.03
N ILE A 76 -4.16 -5.53 13.69
CA ILE A 76 -2.84 -4.92 13.54
C ILE A 76 -2.73 -3.77 14.53
N SER A 77 -1.59 -3.68 15.22
CA SER A 77 -1.33 -2.60 16.19
C SER A 77 -1.52 -1.21 15.54
N PRO A 78 -2.35 -0.34 16.12
CA PRO A 78 -2.49 1.03 15.60
C PRO A 78 -1.20 1.84 15.61
N SER A 79 -0.24 1.53 16.49
CA SER A 79 1.08 2.16 16.52
C SER A 79 1.89 1.82 15.28
N LEU A 80 1.86 0.56 14.84
CA LEU A 80 2.49 0.14 13.59
C LEU A 80 1.89 0.85 12.38
N VAL A 81 0.56 0.92 12.29
CA VAL A 81 -0.11 1.62 11.18
C VAL A 81 0.34 3.09 11.13
N ARG A 82 0.39 3.75 12.29
CA ARG A 82 0.88 5.14 12.36
C ARG A 82 2.36 5.27 11.95
N ALA A 83 3.21 4.35 12.39
CA ALA A 83 4.63 4.35 12.05
C ALA A 83 4.85 4.17 10.54
N VAL A 84 4.19 3.20 9.92
CA VAL A 84 4.26 2.97 8.47
C VAL A 84 3.75 4.18 7.69
N VAL A 85 2.61 4.75 8.05
CA VAL A 85 2.07 5.94 7.39
C VAL A 85 3.03 7.13 7.56
N ALA A 86 3.61 7.32 8.74
CA ALA A 86 4.56 8.41 8.97
C ALA A 86 5.87 8.25 8.18
N ALA A 87 6.34 7.02 8.01
CA ALA A 87 7.58 6.72 7.30
C ALA A 87 7.41 6.77 5.77
N GLU A 88 6.38 6.10 5.25
CA GLU A 88 6.19 5.88 3.83
C GLU A 88 5.37 6.98 3.15
N ASP A 89 4.32 7.48 3.84
CA ASP A 89 3.34 8.38 3.23
C ASP A 89 2.58 9.19 4.28
N HIS A 90 3.23 10.17 4.91
CA HIS A 90 2.66 10.92 6.03
C HIS A 90 1.34 11.66 5.73
N ARG A 91 1.00 11.86 4.45
CA ARG A 91 -0.27 12.44 4.00
C ARG A 91 -1.25 11.42 3.42
N PHE A 92 -1.02 10.13 3.64
CA PHE A 92 -1.81 9.02 3.12
C PHE A 92 -3.33 9.24 3.24
N TRP A 93 -3.80 9.74 4.37
CA TRP A 93 -5.22 9.93 4.66
C TRP A 93 -5.87 11.09 3.88
N TRP A 94 -5.06 11.95 3.22
CA TRP A 94 -5.52 13.23 2.66
C TRP A 94 -5.43 13.31 1.14
N HIS A 95 -4.74 12.40 0.48
CA HIS A 95 -4.60 12.39 -0.98
C HIS A 95 -5.34 11.21 -1.62
N PHE A 96 -5.51 11.27 -2.97
CA PHE A 96 -6.19 10.27 -3.78
C PHE A 96 -5.19 9.54 -4.70
N GLY A 97 -4.39 8.64 -4.12
CA GLY A 97 -3.47 7.77 -4.84
C GLY A 97 -2.10 8.36 -5.14
N PHE A 98 -1.98 9.68 -5.22
CA PHE A 98 -0.71 10.37 -5.35
C PHE A 98 -0.67 11.62 -4.47
N ASP A 99 0.53 12.01 -4.06
CA ASP A 99 0.77 13.22 -3.28
C ASP A 99 1.53 14.25 -4.13
N PRO A 100 0.87 15.29 -4.65
CA PRO A 100 1.50 16.30 -5.50
C PRO A 100 2.65 17.05 -4.83
N ALA A 101 2.56 17.23 -3.50
CA ALA A 101 3.58 17.97 -2.77
C ALA A 101 4.82 17.11 -2.50
N SER A 102 4.67 15.80 -2.27
CA SER A 102 5.81 14.86 -2.21
C SER A 102 6.45 14.69 -3.59
N GLY A 103 5.64 14.65 -4.66
CA GLY A 103 6.15 14.64 -6.03
C GLY A 103 6.96 15.88 -6.39
N ALA A 104 6.48 17.06 -6.02
CA ALA A 104 7.18 18.32 -6.25
C ALA A 104 8.50 18.41 -5.46
N SER A 105 8.50 17.98 -4.18
CA SER A 105 9.72 17.97 -3.36
C SER A 105 10.77 16.98 -3.90
N ALA A 106 10.36 15.81 -4.37
CA ALA A 106 11.28 14.83 -4.95
C ALA A 106 11.92 15.32 -6.25
N VAL A 107 11.19 16.10 -7.08
CA VAL A 107 11.74 16.75 -8.27
C VAL A 107 12.74 17.84 -7.87
N MET A 108 12.42 18.67 -6.89
CA MET A 108 13.34 19.69 -6.39
C MET A 108 14.61 19.09 -5.77
N ASP A 109 14.50 18.00 -5.03
CA ASP A 109 15.62 17.29 -4.43
C ASP A 109 16.53 16.62 -5.49
N GLN A 110 15.99 16.27 -6.65
CA GLN A 110 16.77 15.73 -7.77
C GLN A 110 17.65 16.80 -8.43
N PHE A 111 17.27 18.08 -8.34
CA PHE A 111 18.09 19.23 -8.79
C PHE A 111 18.99 19.79 -7.68
N GLY A 112 18.74 19.43 -6.42
CA GLY A 112 19.58 19.72 -5.25
C GLY A 112 20.31 18.47 -4.80
N ASN A 113 21.48 18.62 -4.16
CA ASN A 113 22.29 17.49 -3.64
C ASN A 113 21.62 16.72 -2.48
N GLY A 114 20.29 16.69 -2.43
CA GLY A 114 19.49 16.04 -1.37
C GLY A 114 19.21 14.56 -1.67
N ARG A 115 19.16 13.75 -0.62
CA ARG A 115 18.60 12.40 -0.67
C ARG A 115 17.07 12.55 -0.75
N GLY A 116 16.52 12.54 -1.96
CA GLY A 116 15.08 12.68 -2.17
C GLY A 116 14.31 11.61 -1.39
N ARG A 117 13.38 12.05 -0.54
CA ARG A 117 12.37 11.15 0.03
C ARG A 117 11.57 10.54 -1.11
N GLY A 118 11.20 9.27 -1.02
CA GLY A 118 10.43 8.60 -2.04
C GLY A 118 9.16 9.37 -2.41
N ALA A 119 8.99 9.67 -3.69
CA ALA A 119 7.78 10.32 -4.22
C ALA A 119 6.60 9.35 -4.34
N SER A 120 6.79 8.07 -4.02
CA SER A 120 5.79 7.02 -4.17
C SER A 120 4.92 6.94 -2.91
N THR A 121 3.62 7.03 -3.09
CA THR A 121 2.63 6.85 -2.02
C THR A 121 2.45 5.36 -1.68
N ILE A 122 1.85 5.06 -0.52
CA ILE A 122 1.45 3.69 -0.13
C ILE A 122 0.55 3.08 -1.22
N THR A 123 -0.39 3.85 -1.77
CA THR A 123 -1.29 3.36 -2.83
C THR A 123 -0.55 3.04 -4.12
N MET A 124 0.47 3.82 -4.51
CA MET A 124 1.31 3.50 -5.67
C MET A 124 2.16 2.26 -5.44
N GLN A 125 2.70 2.08 -4.24
CA GLN A 125 3.44 0.87 -3.88
C GLN A 125 2.52 -0.36 -3.92
N LEU A 126 1.32 -0.27 -3.34
CA LEU A 126 0.32 -1.32 -3.40
C LEU A 126 -0.08 -1.64 -4.85
N ALA A 127 -0.27 -0.62 -5.69
CA ALA A 127 -0.54 -0.82 -7.11
C ALA A 127 0.54 -1.68 -7.78
N GLY A 128 1.82 -1.42 -7.49
CA GLY A 128 2.93 -2.23 -7.97
C GLY A 128 2.88 -3.67 -7.44
N LEU A 129 2.61 -3.87 -6.16
CA LEU A 129 2.51 -5.21 -5.57
C LEU A 129 1.39 -6.05 -6.19
N ILE A 130 0.25 -5.44 -6.51
CA ILE A 130 -0.88 -6.14 -7.15
C ILE A 130 -0.59 -6.47 -8.62
N THR A 131 0.07 -5.57 -9.36
CA THR A 131 0.24 -5.71 -10.82
C THR A 131 1.51 -6.45 -11.21
N GLU A 132 2.60 -6.28 -10.46
CA GLU A 132 3.93 -6.75 -10.82
C GLU A 132 4.45 -7.86 -9.89
N GLY A 133 3.77 -8.06 -8.74
CA GLY A 133 4.23 -8.94 -7.68
C GLY A 133 5.55 -8.44 -7.06
N ASP A 134 6.39 -9.38 -6.58
CA ASP A 134 7.64 -9.08 -5.87
C ASP A 134 8.79 -8.64 -6.80
N ARG A 135 8.52 -8.03 -7.94
CA ARG A 135 9.58 -7.51 -8.81
C ARG A 135 10.22 -6.27 -8.20
N PHE A 136 11.39 -6.46 -7.62
CA PHE A 136 12.26 -5.38 -7.15
C PHE A 136 13.19 -4.92 -8.27
N GLY A 137 13.23 -3.62 -8.53
CA GLY A 137 14.17 -3.06 -9.49
C GLY A 137 13.88 -1.59 -9.82
N ARG A 138 14.78 -0.98 -10.61
CA ARG A 138 14.53 0.34 -11.20
C ARG A 138 13.37 0.23 -12.18
N ARG A 139 12.27 0.87 -11.85
CA ARG A 139 11.08 0.94 -12.70
C ARG A 139 11.31 1.93 -13.84
N SER A 140 10.83 1.58 -15.02
CA SER A 140 10.74 2.48 -16.16
C SER A 140 9.74 3.61 -15.89
N VAL A 141 9.79 4.67 -16.69
CA VAL A 141 8.81 5.77 -16.61
C VAL A 141 7.39 5.25 -16.91
N ASP A 142 7.26 4.33 -17.85
CA ASP A 142 5.98 3.73 -18.24
C ASP A 142 5.37 2.90 -17.11
N GLU A 143 6.19 2.11 -16.41
CA GLU A 143 5.75 1.35 -15.22
C GLU A 143 5.29 2.28 -14.10
N LYS A 144 6.01 3.37 -13.84
CA LYS A 144 5.57 4.38 -12.86
C LYS A 144 4.26 5.06 -13.24
N LEU A 145 4.06 5.35 -14.53
CA LEU A 145 2.81 5.92 -15.02
C LEU A 145 1.65 4.91 -14.92
N ALA A 146 1.92 3.64 -15.17
CA ALA A 146 0.95 2.58 -14.97
C ALA A 146 0.54 2.45 -13.51
N GLN A 147 1.51 2.44 -12.59
CA GLN A 147 1.25 2.43 -11.14
C GLN A 147 0.46 3.65 -10.67
N PHE A 148 0.77 4.83 -11.20
CA PHE A 148 0.04 6.06 -10.89
C PHE A 148 -1.45 5.94 -11.29
N ARG A 149 -1.73 5.48 -12.52
CA ARG A 149 -3.12 5.27 -13.00
C ARG A 149 -3.84 4.23 -12.17
N TYR A 150 -3.15 3.14 -11.83
CA TYR A 150 -3.70 2.06 -11.03
C TYR A 150 -3.99 2.51 -9.58
N ALA A 151 -3.11 3.32 -9.00
CA ALA A 151 -3.31 3.90 -7.67
C ALA A 151 -4.55 4.80 -7.62
N ILE A 152 -4.76 5.65 -8.63
CA ILE A 152 -5.99 6.44 -8.75
C ILE A 152 -7.23 5.53 -8.82
N ALA A 153 -7.17 4.46 -9.63
CA ALA A 153 -8.29 3.55 -9.77
C ALA A 153 -8.60 2.77 -8.49
N LEU A 154 -7.57 2.39 -7.72
CA LEU A 154 -7.74 1.79 -6.39
C LEU A 154 -8.45 2.74 -5.44
N GLU A 155 -7.99 3.99 -5.33
CA GLU A 155 -8.59 5.00 -4.43
C GLU A 155 -10.06 5.34 -4.76
N HIS A 156 -10.47 5.15 -6.00
CA HIS A 156 -11.87 5.29 -6.39
C HIS A 156 -12.76 4.11 -5.97
N ARG A 157 -12.18 2.94 -5.72
CA ARG A 157 -12.91 1.69 -5.46
C ARG A 157 -12.74 1.16 -4.05
N TRP A 158 -11.61 1.45 -3.43
CA TRP A 158 -11.25 0.95 -2.10
C TRP A 158 -11.21 2.07 -1.09
N SER A 159 -11.58 1.79 0.14
CA SER A 159 -11.38 2.73 1.25
C SER A 159 -9.90 2.80 1.64
N LYS A 160 -9.50 3.87 2.30
CA LYS A 160 -8.14 4.03 2.86
C LYS A 160 -7.76 2.88 3.80
N GLN A 161 -8.73 2.39 4.58
CA GLN A 161 -8.55 1.25 5.47
C GLN A 161 -8.23 -0.03 4.69
N GLN A 162 -8.94 -0.28 3.59
CA GLN A 162 -8.66 -1.44 2.71
C GLN A 162 -7.30 -1.34 2.03
N ILE A 163 -6.90 -0.13 1.61
CA ILE A 163 -5.60 0.11 0.99
C ILE A 163 -4.46 -0.18 1.96
N ILE A 164 -4.51 0.38 3.18
CA ILE A 164 -3.44 0.15 4.17
C ILE A 164 -3.43 -1.30 4.67
N GLU A 165 -4.60 -1.94 4.82
CA GLU A 165 -4.70 -3.35 5.17
C GLU A 165 -4.03 -4.22 4.10
N ALA A 166 -4.37 -4.03 2.82
CA ALA A 166 -3.76 -4.77 1.73
C ALA A 166 -2.25 -4.52 1.62
N TYR A 167 -1.82 -3.27 1.76
CA TYR A 167 -0.41 -2.92 1.75
C TYR A 167 0.37 -3.69 2.82
N LEU A 168 -0.09 -3.67 4.07
CA LEU A 168 0.56 -4.36 5.18
C LEU A 168 0.57 -5.88 5.04
N ASN A 169 -0.36 -6.47 4.30
CA ASN A 169 -0.39 -7.91 4.04
C ASN A 169 0.45 -8.34 2.82
N LEU A 170 0.75 -7.43 1.91
CA LEU A 170 1.43 -7.73 0.64
C LEU A 170 2.86 -7.20 0.57
N VAL A 171 3.23 -6.21 1.41
CA VAL A 171 4.55 -5.59 1.36
C VAL A 171 5.63 -6.58 1.77
N PRO A 172 6.68 -6.76 0.95
CA PRO A 172 7.86 -7.47 1.40
C PRO A 172 8.64 -6.58 2.36
N LEU A 173 9.00 -7.13 3.49
CA LEU A 173 9.64 -6.41 4.59
C LEU A 173 11.12 -6.76 4.68
N ARG A 174 11.48 -7.90 5.27
CA ARG A 174 12.88 -8.27 5.48
C ARG A 174 13.15 -9.67 4.96
N GLY A 175 14.15 -9.80 4.09
CA GLY A 175 14.53 -11.10 3.50
C GLY A 175 13.35 -11.71 2.75
N GLU A 176 12.93 -12.88 3.17
CA GLU A 176 11.82 -13.64 2.57
C GLU A 176 10.43 -13.28 3.16
N LEU A 177 10.39 -12.42 4.20
CA LEU A 177 9.16 -12.10 4.93
C LEU A 177 8.27 -11.17 4.11
N VAL A 178 7.06 -11.63 3.78
CA VAL A 178 6.02 -10.88 3.08
C VAL A 178 4.81 -10.74 3.99
N GLY A 179 4.39 -9.50 4.16
CA GLY A 179 3.26 -9.13 5.01
C GLY A 179 3.58 -9.10 6.50
N ILE A 180 2.80 -8.29 7.19
CA ILE A 180 3.03 -7.95 8.61
C ILE A 180 2.99 -9.15 9.55
N ARG A 181 2.11 -10.15 9.26
CA ARG A 181 2.01 -11.33 10.11
C ARG A 181 3.28 -12.16 10.10
N ALA A 182 3.87 -12.35 8.90
CA ALA A 182 5.12 -13.09 8.78
C ALA A 182 6.27 -12.33 9.43
N ALA A 183 6.32 -11.00 9.27
CA ALA A 183 7.34 -10.16 9.88
C ALA A 183 7.23 -10.13 11.41
N SER A 184 6.05 -9.90 11.95
CA SER A 184 5.80 -9.85 13.40
C SER A 184 6.21 -11.17 14.07
N LEU A 185 5.72 -12.30 13.56
CA LEU A 185 6.06 -13.61 14.11
C LEU A 185 7.54 -13.98 13.89
N GLY A 186 8.10 -13.61 12.73
CA GLY A 186 9.49 -13.93 12.39
C GLY A 186 10.53 -13.10 13.12
N MET A 187 10.24 -11.85 13.41
CA MET A 187 11.17 -10.90 14.04
C MET A 187 10.98 -10.81 15.56
N PHE A 188 9.74 -10.83 16.02
CA PHE A 188 9.39 -10.57 17.42
C PHE A 188 8.72 -11.74 18.14
N GLY A 189 8.24 -12.74 17.40
CA GLY A 189 7.66 -13.96 17.97
C GLY A 189 6.21 -13.85 18.46
N HIS A 190 5.53 -12.72 18.18
CA HIS A 190 4.13 -12.51 18.57
C HIS A 190 3.28 -11.92 17.45
N ALA A 191 1.97 -11.88 17.64
CA ALA A 191 1.03 -11.45 16.60
C ALA A 191 1.06 -9.93 16.37
N PRO A 192 0.63 -9.44 15.19
CA PRO A 192 0.72 -8.03 14.79
C PRO A 192 -0.04 -7.04 15.67
N ASP A 193 -1.07 -7.48 16.39
CA ASP A 193 -1.82 -6.66 17.36
C ASP A 193 -1.06 -6.39 18.65
N ALA A 194 -0.09 -7.26 18.98
CA ALA A 194 0.74 -7.15 20.16
C ALA A 194 2.03 -6.33 19.96
N LEU A 195 2.31 -5.84 18.73
CA LEU A 195 3.47 -5.01 18.44
C LEU A 195 3.40 -3.68 19.21
N ASP A 196 4.46 -3.34 19.92
CA ASP A 196 4.62 -2.05 20.57
C ASP A 196 5.12 -0.94 19.61
N GLU A 197 5.35 0.27 20.13
CA GLU A 197 5.79 1.40 19.31
C GLU A 197 7.23 1.23 18.80
N ALA A 198 8.10 0.61 19.57
CA ALA A 198 9.50 0.40 19.19
C ALA A 198 9.61 -0.71 18.12
N GLU A 199 8.88 -1.78 18.29
CA GLU A 199 8.80 -2.89 17.32
C GLU A 199 8.15 -2.45 16.01
N GLY A 200 7.13 -1.58 16.09
CA GLY A 200 6.46 -1.01 14.92
C GLY A 200 7.31 -0.01 14.13
N ALA A 201 8.45 0.43 14.66
CA ALA A 201 9.37 1.37 14.02
C ALA A 201 10.58 0.69 13.34
N VAL A 202 10.73 -0.63 13.49
CA VAL A 202 11.80 -1.47 12.90
C VAL A 202 11.41 -1.99 11.54
#